data_3b996ff621e7847b0cef9581690971ef
#
_entry.id   3b996ff621e7847b0cef9581690971ef
#
_cell.length_a   1.000
_cell.length_b   1.000
_cell.length_c   1.000
_cell.angle_alpha   90.00
_cell.angle_beta   90.00
_cell.angle_gamma   90.00
#
_symmetry.space_group_name_H-M   'P 1'
#
loop_
_entity.id
_entity.type
_entity.pdbx_description
1 polymer ?
#
loop_
_entity_poly.entity_id
_entity_poly.type
_entity_poly.pdbx_seq_one_letter_code
_entity_poly.pdbx_strand_id
1 'polypeptide(L)'
;SDGFYVDGMDYRELCDRNGFQKMWQKELLYQDRDYAVGMRLPVMMVKAGLLSVDVRMNDRVSFVYPEKEDYAETVDDLLTEKQWRKAASAEEEEQQIQGFLNHGMDRKDAEGYCRKQRKIQTFMEENRNDLRYLQFRGLLVSYGWKK
;
A
#
# COMPACT_ATOMS: atom_id res chain seq x y z
N SER A 1 -6.87 -3.70 -0.94
CA SER A 1 -6.25 -2.78 -1.91
C SER A 1 -6.16 -1.40 -1.30
N ASP A 2 -4.98 -0.80 -1.38
CA ASP A 2 -4.73 0.53 -0.85
C ASP A 2 -4.75 1.53 -1.99
N GLY A 3 -5.32 2.70 -1.75
CA GLY A 3 -5.31 3.83 -2.66
C GLY A 3 -4.74 5.06 -1.98
N PHE A 4 -3.97 5.83 -2.72
CA PHE A 4 -3.40 7.09 -2.28
C PHE A 4 -3.50 8.12 -3.40
N TYR A 5 -4.03 9.27 -3.07
CA TYR A 5 -4.09 10.45 -3.92
C TYR A 5 -3.62 11.66 -3.13
N VAL A 6 -2.79 12.48 -3.71
CA VAL A 6 -2.43 13.79 -3.17
C VAL A 6 -2.57 14.84 -4.26
N ASP A 7 -3.22 15.94 -3.93
CA ASP A 7 -3.41 17.06 -4.84
C ASP A 7 -2.07 17.71 -5.18
N GLY A 8 -1.87 18.04 -6.45
CA GLY A 8 -0.61 18.58 -6.96
C GLY A 8 0.38 17.56 -7.50
N MET A 9 0.14 16.26 -7.35
CA MET A 9 0.94 15.19 -7.97
C MET A 9 0.21 14.52 -9.14
N ASP A 10 0.96 13.98 -10.10
CA ASP A 10 0.39 13.21 -11.22
C ASP A 10 -0.24 11.92 -10.71
N TYR A 11 -1.58 11.83 -10.81
CA TYR A 11 -2.34 10.68 -10.39
C TYR A 11 -1.94 9.38 -11.12
N ARG A 12 -1.54 9.46 -12.38
CA ARG A 12 -1.08 8.28 -13.15
C ARG A 12 0.19 7.70 -12.55
N GLU A 13 1.13 8.56 -12.15
CA GLU A 13 2.36 8.13 -11.47
C GLU A 13 2.06 7.53 -10.09
N LEU A 14 1.14 8.11 -9.34
CA LEU A 14 0.73 7.59 -8.03
C LEU A 14 0.11 6.20 -8.13
N CYS A 15 -0.68 5.94 -9.17
CA CYS A 15 -1.36 4.66 -9.38
C CYS A 15 -0.49 3.57 -10.02
N ASP A 16 0.69 3.91 -10.54
CA ASP A 16 1.60 2.92 -11.12
C ASP A 16 2.09 1.95 -10.05
N ARG A 17 1.91 0.66 -10.28
CA ARG A 17 2.28 -0.41 -9.33
C ARG A 17 3.73 -0.86 -9.44
N ASN A 18 4.52 -0.28 -10.35
CA ASN A 18 5.96 -0.51 -10.46
C ASN A 18 6.35 -2.00 -10.40
N GLY A 19 5.70 -2.85 -11.16
CA GLY A 19 6.04 -4.28 -11.23
C GLY A 19 5.54 -5.16 -10.09
N PHE A 20 4.89 -4.64 -9.05
CA PHE A 20 4.35 -5.45 -7.95
C PHE A 20 3.41 -6.56 -8.41
N GLN A 21 2.59 -6.32 -9.42
CA GLN A 21 1.69 -7.35 -9.93
C GLN A 21 2.45 -8.54 -10.52
N LYS A 22 3.53 -8.28 -11.26
CA LYS A 22 4.40 -9.35 -11.80
C LYS A 22 5.13 -10.09 -10.68
N MET A 23 5.61 -9.36 -9.67
CA MET A 23 6.26 -9.94 -8.50
C MET A 23 5.31 -10.88 -7.76
N TRP A 24 4.09 -10.45 -7.45
CA TRP A 24 3.09 -11.30 -6.78
C TRP A 24 2.71 -12.54 -7.58
N GLN A 25 2.64 -12.43 -8.93
CA GLN A 25 2.42 -13.60 -9.79
C GLN A 25 3.59 -14.61 -9.70
N LYS A 26 4.83 -14.13 -9.69
CA LYS A 26 6.01 -14.99 -9.54
C LYS A 26 6.03 -15.66 -8.15
N GLU A 27 5.74 -14.92 -7.08
CA GLU A 27 5.69 -15.48 -5.74
C GLU A 27 4.59 -16.52 -5.56
N LEU A 28 3.41 -16.33 -6.18
CA LEU A 28 2.35 -17.32 -6.19
C LEU A 28 2.78 -18.61 -6.88
N LEU A 29 3.47 -18.50 -8.02
CA LEU A 29 3.89 -19.66 -8.83
C LEU A 29 5.06 -20.43 -8.22
N TYR A 30 6.00 -19.75 -7.56
CA TYR A 30 7.28 -20.36 -7.14
C TYR A 30 7.49 -20.42 -5.63
N GLN A 31 6.70 -19.70 -4.83
CA GLN A 31 6.88 -19.60 -3.37
C GLN A 31 5.59 -19.87 -2.59
N ASP A 32 4.51 -20.29 -3.25
CA ASP A 32 3.17 -20.51 -2.66
C ASP A 32 2.63 -19.32 -1.84
N ARG A 33 3.08 -18.10 -2.16
CA ARG A 33 2.61 -16.86 -1.54
C ARG A 33 1.47 -16.27 -2.34
N ASP A 34 0.27 -16.31 -1.78
CA ASP A 34 -0.94 -15.79 -2.41
C ASP A 34 -1.38 -14.47 -1.76
N TYR A 35 -1.02 -13.37 -2.38
CA TYR A 35 -1.48 -12.04 -1.95
C TYR A 35 -2.98 -11.79 -2.20
N ALA A 36 -3.64 -12.62 -2.98
CA ALA A 36 -5.08 -12.56 -3.23
C ALA A 36 -5.88 -13.54 -2.35
N VAL A 37 -5.23 -14.24 -1.41
CA VAL A 37 -5.88 -15.24 -0.54
C VAL A 37 -7.13 -14.67 0.16
N GLY A 38 -7.11 -13.41 0.58
CA GLY A 38 -8.24 -12.75 1.22
C GLY A 38 -9.52 -12.77 0.38
N MET A 39 -9.42 -12.69 -0.96
CA MET A 39 -10.56 -12.77 -1.87
C MET A 39 -11.08 -14.21 -2.05
N ARG A 40 -10.22 -15.21 -1.88
CA ARG A 40 -10.57 -16.62 -2.01
C ARG A 40 -10.98 -17.26 -0.70
N LEU A 41 -10.60 -16.63 0.42
CA LEU A 41 -10.83 -17.16 1.76
C LEU A 41 -12.31 -17.53 2.03
N PRO A 42 -13.32 -16.71 1.68
CA PRO A 42 -14.73 -17.07 1.92
C PRO A 42 -15.13 -18.37 1.21
N VAL A 43 -14.69 -18.55 -0.03
CA VAL A 43 -14.95 -19.77 -0.80
C VAL A 43 -14.30 -20.99 -0.14
N MET A 44 -13.07 -20.82 0.35
CA MET A 44 -12.36 -21.89 1.07
C MET A 44 -13.09 -22.25 2.39
N MET A 45 -13.61 -21.26 3.11
CA MET A 45 -14.38 -21.44 4.33
C MET A 45 -15.67 -22.23 4.06
N VAL A 46 -16.41 -21.91 3.01
CA VAL A 46 -17.60 -22.68 2.59
C VAL A 46 -17.21 -24.12 2.24
N LYS A 47 -16.16 -24.33 1.46
CA LYS A 47 -15.66 -25.66 1.11
C LYS A 47 -15.19 -26.47 2.32
N ALA A 48 -14.71 -25.80 3.37
CA ALA A 48 -14.32 -26.41 4.64
C ALA A 48 -15.53 -26.73 5.56
N GLY A 49 -16.76 -26.42 5.11
CA GLY A 49 -17.98 -26.74 5.85
C GLY A 49 -18.40 -25.70 6.89
N LEU A 50 -17.84 -24.48 6.87
CA LEU A 50 -18.32 -23.39 7.71
C LEU A 50 -19.68 -22.91 7.22
N LEU A 51 -20.54 -22.52 8.17
CA LEU A 51 -21.89 -22.04 7.91
C LEU A 51 -21.97 -20.52 7.99
N SER A 52 -22.94 -19.95 7.28
CA SER A 52 -23.22 -18.49 7.30
C SER A 52 -21.94 -17.67 7.07
N VAL A 53 -21.16 -18.08 6.10
CA VAL A 53 -19.94 -17.35 5.72
C VAL A 53 -20.32 -16.02 5.12
N ASP A 54 -19.75 -14.95 5.64
CA ASP A 54 -19.95 -13.58 5.16
C ASP A 54 -18.60 -12.84 5.07
N VAL A 55 -18.57 -11.78 4.29
CA VAL A 55 -17.36 -10.98 4.06
C VAL A 55 -17.71 -9.51 4.19
N ARG A 56 -16.91 -8.79 4.93
CA ARG A 56 -17.02 -7.33 5.05
C ARG A 56 -15.70 -6.66 4.72
N MET A 57 -15.79 -5.45 4.19
CA MET A 57 -14.65 -4.58 4.01
C MET A 57 -14.60 -3.59 5.17
N ASN A 58 -13.44 -3.46 5.78
CA ASN A 58 -13.18 -2.34 6.68
C ASN A 58 -12.83 -1.12 5.84
N ASP A 59 -13.69 -0.11 5.81
CA ASP A 59 -13.57 1.14 5.07
C ASP A 59 -12.78 2.18 5.89
N ARG A 60 -11.50 1.97 6.04
CA ARG A 60 -10.64 2.97 6.65
C ARG A 60 -10.21 4.00 5.60
N VAL A 61 -10.92 5.12 5.55
CA VAL A 61 -10.64 6.24 4.65
C VAL A 61 -10.14 7.43 5.48
N SER A 62 -9.01 8.03 5.07
CA SER A 62 -8.51 9.29 5.60
C SER A 62 -8.52 10.33 4.49
N PHE A 63 -9.35 11.36 4.64
CA PHE A 63 -9.32 12.55 3.81
C PHE A 63 -8.84 13.73 4.64
N VAL A 64 -7.74 14.35 4.23
CA VAL A 64 -7.00 15.35 4.99
C VAL A 64 -6.82 16.62 4.17
N TYR A 65 -7.06 17.75 4.81
CA TYR A 65 -6.91 19.09 4.25
C TYR A 65 -6.61 20.11 5.36
N PRO A 66 -6.00 21.27 5.07
CA PRO A 66 -5.42 22.18 6.07
C PRO A 66 -6.37 22.70 7.14
N GLU A 67 -7.68 22.86 6.82
CA GLU A 67 -8.67 23.41 7.74
C GLU A 67 -9.19 22.41 8.77
N LYS A 68 -8.74 21.14 8.75
CA LYS A 68 -9.10 20.15 9.77
C LYS A 68 -8.36 20.42 11.09
N GLU A 69 -9.05 20.25 12.22
CA GLU A 69 -8.46 20.44 13.55
C GLU A 69 -7.27 19.51 13.81
N ASP A 70 -7.35 18.28 13.33
CA ASP A 70 -6.34 17.24 13.50
C ASP A 70 -5.30 17.21 12.36
N TYR A 71 -5.26 18.23 11.50
CA TYR A 71 -4.43 18.26 10.29
C TYR A 71 -2.97 17.97 10.58
N ALA A 72 -2.36 18.72 11.49
CA ALA A 72 -0.93 18.62 11.78
C ALA A 72 -0.55 17.24 12.33
N GLU A 73 -1.35 16.69 13.24
CA GLU A 73 -1.17 15.37 13.82
C GLU A 73 -1.32 14.27 12.75
N THR A 74 -2.38 14.35 11.93
CA THR A 74 -2.65 13.36 10.89
C THR A 74 -1.57 13.34 9.80
N VAL A 75 -1.05 14.52 9.41
CA VAL A 75 0.08 14.61 8.46
C VAL A 75 1.34 14.02 9.08
N ASP A 76 1.62 14.32 10.33
CA ASP A 76 2.78 13.82 11.05
C ASP A 76 2.75 12.28 11.20
N ASP A 77 1.60 11.73 11.52
CA ASP A 77 1.36 10.29 11.60
C ASP A 77 1.58 9.61 10.23
N LEU A 78 1.07 10.21 9.14
CA LEU A 78 1.29 9.70 7.79
C LEU A 78 2.77 9.66 7.42
N LEU A 79 3.49 10.76 7.65
CA LEU A 79 4.93 10.86 7.34
C LEU A 79 5.75 9.84 8.15
N THR A 80 5.36 9.60 9.39
CA THR A 80 5.99 8.59 10.26
C THR A 80 5.70 7.18 9.76
N GLU A 81 4.45 6.86 9.50
CA GLU A 81 4.02 5.55 9.06
C GLU A 81 4.63 5.15 7.72
N LYS A 82 4.72 6.11 6.79
CA LYS A 82 5.30 5.89 5.45
C LYS A 82 6.82 6.01 5.44
N GLN A 83 7.44 6.35 6.56
CA GLN A 83 8.88 6.64 6.65
C GLN A 83 9.33 7.78 5.72
N TRP A 84 8.46 8.75 5.51
CA TRP A 84 8.73 9.91 4.63
C TRP A 84 9.30 11.13 5.35
N ARG A 85 9.57 11.03 6.66
CA ARG A 85 10.20 12.12 7.44
C ARG A 85 11.65 12.40 7.05
N LYS A 86 12.33 11.39 6.49
CA LYS A 86 13.71 11.49 6.07
C LYS A 86 13.89 10.75 4.74
N ALA A 87 14.63 11.36 3.83
CA ALA A 87 15.03 10.70 2.60
C ALA A 87 15.87 9.45 2.92
N ALA A 88 15.58 8.33 2.26
CA ALA A 88 16.39 7.14 2.35
C ALA A 88 17.81 7.45 1.84
N SER A 89 18.84 6.92 2.52
CA SER A 89 20.20 6.96 2.02
C SER A 89 20.35 6.07 0.77
N ALA A 90 21.41 6.27 -0.01
CA ALA A 90 21.68 5.43 -1.17
C ALA A 90 21.84 3.94 -0.78
N GLU A 91 22.38 3.66 0.40
CA GLU A 91 22.53 2.30 0.92
C GLU A 91 21.18 1.69 1.30
N GLU A 92 20.32 2.42 2.00
CA GLU A 92 18.97 1.98 2.36
C GLU A 92 18.13 1.73 1.10
N GLU A 93 18.23 2.59 0.09
CA GLU A 93 17.55 2.41 -1.19
C GLU A 93 18.05 1.16 -1.94
N GLU A 94 19.35 0.92 -2.01
CA GLU A 94 19.89 -0.29 -2.65
C GLU A 94 19.47 -1.55 -1.88
N GLN A 95 19.45 -1.53 -0.55
CA GLN A 95 18.93 -2.64 0.25
C GLN A 95 17.45 -2.92 -0.06
N GLN A 96 16.62 -1.89 -0.22
CA GLN A 96 15.23 -2.04 -0.60
C GLN A 96 15.09 -2.63 -2.01
N ILE A 97 15.88 -2.15 -2.97
CA ILE A 97 15.94 -2.69 -4.33
C ILE A 97 16.31 -4.17 -4.30
N GLN A 98 17.35 -4.55 -3.57
CA GLN A 98 17.75 -5.95 -3.44
C GLN A 98 16.64 -6.81 -2.81
N GLY A 99 15.93 -6.29 -1.83
CA GLY A 99 14.75 -6.93 -1.28
C GLY A 99 13.70 -7.25 -2.36
N PHE A 100 13.36 -6.28 -3.20
CA PHE A 100 12.42 -6.49 -4.31
C PHE A 100 12.93 -7.50 -5.35
N LEU A 101 14.22 -7.45 -5.69
CA LEU A 101 14.84 -8.42 -6.61
C LEU A 101 14.75 -9.85 -6.08
N ASN A 102 15.00 -10.05 -4.79
CA ASN A 102 14.92 -11.35 -4.13
C ASN A 102 13.48 -11.92 -4.18
N HIS A 103 12.47 -11.06 -4.26
CA HIS A 103 11.06 -11.43 -4.46
C HIS A 103 10.63 -11.50 -5.92
N GLY A 104 11.58 -11.37 -6.86
CA GLY A 104 11.33 -11.55 -8.29
C GLY A 104 10.84 -10.31 -9.04
N MET A 105 10.95 -9.11 -8.46
CA MET A 105 10.74 -7.85 -9.19
C MET A 105 11.94 -7.57 -10.11
N ASP A 106 11.70 -6.97 -11.26
CA ASP A 106 12.77 -6.54 -12.14
C ASP A 106 13.44 -5.27 -11.58
N ARG A 107 14.77 -5.11 -11.76
CA ARG A 107 15.53 -3.96 -11.23
C ARG A 107 14.95 -2.62 -11.68
N LYS A 108 14.58 -2.49 -12.94
CA LYS A 108 13.97 -1.27 -13.50
C LYS A 108 12.69 -0.88 -12.75
N ASP A 109 11.86 -1.85 -12.41
CA ASP A 109 10.60 -1.63 -11.70
C ASP A 109 10.89 -1.26 -10.23
N ALA A 110 11.86 -1.92 -9.59
CA ALA A 110 12.29 -1.62 -8.21
C ALA A 110 12.85 -0.18 -8.09
N GLU A 111 13.75 0.20 -9.00
CA GLU A 111 14.29 1.56 -9.08
C GLU A 111 13.20 2.60 -9.37
N GLY A 112 12.23 2.27 -10.24
CA GLY A 112 11.06 3.10 -10.54
C GLY A 112 10.20 3.34 -9.29
N TYR A 113 9.99 2.30 -8.49
CA TYR A 113 9.30 2.41 -7.21
C TYR A 113 10.04 3.33 -6.23
N CYS A 114 11.34 3.11 -6.01
CA CYS A 114 12.13 3.94 -5.11
C CYS A 114 12.17 5.41 -5.55
N ARG A 115 12.30 5.67 -6.85
CA ARG A 115 12.24 7.02 -7.42
C ARG A 115 10.89 7.68 -7.17
N LYS A 116 9.78 6.95 -7.32
CA LYS A 116 8.44 7.45 -7.00
C LYS A 116 8.31 7.78 -5.51
N GLN A 117 8.78 6.91 -4.62
CA GLN A 117 8.73 7.16 -3.18
C GLN A 117 9.49 8.44 -2.80
N ARG A 118 10.66 8.68 -3.38
CA ARG A 118 11.41 9.93 -3.19
C ARG A 118 10.64 11.16 -3.66
N LYS A 119 9.99 11.11 -4.83
CA LYS A 119 9.17 12.21 -5.32
C LYS A 119 8.01 12.52 -4.38
N ILE A 120 7.30 11.48 -3.92
CA ILE A 120 6.19 11.66 -2.98
C ILE A 120 6.72 12.27 -1.68
N GLN A 121 7.79 11.74 -1.12
CA GLN A 121 8.39 12.24 0.11
C GLN A 121 8.79 13.71 -0.01
N THR A 122 9.52 14.09 -1.06
CA THR A 122 9.92 15.48 -1.31
C THR A 122 8.70 16.40 -1.42
N PHE A 123 7.70 15.99 -2.20
CA PHE A 123 6.46 16.76 -2.35
C PHE A 123 5.72 16.96 -1.01
N MET A 124 5.60 15.89 -0.21
CA MET A 124 4.92 15.93 1.07
C MET A 124 5.63 16.86 2.08
N GLU A 125 6.97 16.83 2.12
CA GLU A 125 7.76 17.71 2.98
C GLU A 125 7.69 19.17 2.53
N GLU A 126 7.84 19.45 1.22
CA GLU A 126 7.79 20.82 0.68
C GLU A 126 6.42 21.46 0.85
N ASN A 127 5.35 20.69 0.83
CA ASN A 127 3.97 21.16 0.93
C ASN A 127 3.29 20.84 2.26
N ARG A 128 4.06 20.51 3.30
CA ARG A 128 3.56 19.98 4.58
C ARG A 128 2.43 20.80 5.20
N ASN A 129 2.39 22.10 4.99
CA ASN A 129 1.40 22.99 5.58
C ASN A 129 0.13 23.20 4.71
N ASP A 130 0.11 22.67 3.49
CA ASP A 130 -1.01 22.84 2.53
C ASP A 130 -1.35 21.53 1.78
N LEU A 131 -1.22 20.40 2.43
CA LEU A 131 -1.52 19.09 1.82
C LEU A 131 -3.02 18.84 1.78
N ARG A 132 -3.47 18.35 0.62
CA ARG A 132 -4.80 17.76 0.44
C ARG A 132 -4.62 16.36 -0.09
N TYR A 133 -4.96 15.36 0.72
CA TYR A 133 -4.80 13.97 0.29
C TYR A 133 -5.93 13.08 0.78
N LEU A 134 -6.14 12.00 0.04
CA LEU A 134 -7.03 10.91 0.40
C LEU A 134 -6.24 9.61 0.40
N GLN A 135 -6.38 8.86 1.49
CA GLN A 135 -5.84 7.51 1.62
C GLN A 135 -6.95 6.56 2.04
N PHE A 136 -7.01 5.40 1.40
CA PHE A 136 -7.86 4.31 1.90
C PHE A 136 -7.08 3.01 1.97
N ARG A 137 -7.46 2.20 2.96
CA ARG A 137 -6.92 0.84 3.16
C ARG A 137 -8.10 -0.11 3.27
N GLY A 138 -8.23 -0.99 2.28
CA GLY A 138 -9.25 -2.03 2.28
C GLY A 138 -8.74 -3.31 2.91
N LEU A 139 -9.28 -3.68 4.07
CA LEU A 139 -9.12 -5.01 4.67
C LEU A 139 -10.41 -5.79 4.46
N LEU A 140 -10.30 -7.00 3.89
CA LEU A 140 -11.39 -7.95 3.84
C LEU A 140 -11.38 -8.78 5.13
N VAL A 141 -12.51 -8.80 5.83
CA VAL A 141 -12.74 -9.61 7.01
C VAL A 141 -13.75 -10.69 6.65
N SER A 142 -13.33 -11.95 6.65
CA SER A 142 -14.19 -13.10 6.40
C SER A 142 -14.47 -13.81 7.71
N TYR A 143 -15.71 -14.16 7.96
CA TYR A 143 -16.13 -14.89 9.15
C TYR A 143 -17.19 -15.93 8.81
N GLY A 144 -17.33 -16.92 9.66
CA GLY A 144 -18.32 -17.98 9.52
C GLY A 144 -18.38 -18.81 10.81
N TRP A 145 -19.37 -19.69 10.90
CA TRP A 145 -19.63 -20.48 12.10
C TRP A 145 -19.29 -21.95 11.85
N LYS A 146 -18.67 -22.57 12.83
CA LYS A 146 -18.47 -24.02 12.85
C LYS A 146 -19.77 -24.68 13.37
N LYS A 147 -20.15 -25.83 12.75
CA LYS A 147 -21.18 -26.70 13.31
C LYS A 147 -20.76 -27.25 14.66
#